data_4db972a1300fcca0bdf30f5d34157749
#
_entry.id   4db972a1300fcca0bdf30f5d34157749
#
_cell.length_a   1.000
_cell.length_b   1.000
_cell.length_c   1.000
_cell.angle_alpha   90.00
_cell.angle_beta   90.00
_cell.angle_gamma   90.00
#
_symmetry.space_group_name_H-M   'P 1'
#
loop_
_entity.id
_entity.type
_entity.pdbx_description
1 polymer ?
#
loop_
_entity_poly.entity_id
_entity_poly.type
_entity_poly.pdbx_seq_one_letter_code
_entity_poly.pdbx_strand_id
1 'polypeptide(L)'
;MAKPARRRQLETVVLYPLDWVEERSGLVGYTKWFLFRNVPHDISWAQSLGFATLMAFIAQVLTGVFLAFYYKPDPNSAYASVVNITEEVTLGWLVRGMHKWGASVFIILLFIHMGRVFLFGAFKYPRE
;
A
#
# COMPACT_ATOMS: atom_id res chain seq x y z
N MET A 1 12.99 -32.53 23.62
CA MET A 1 13.09 -31.29 24.42
C MET A 1 11.77 -30.51 24.30
N ALA A 2 11.02 -30.37 25.42
CA ALA A 2 9.75 -29.64 25.41
C ALA A 2 10.00 -28.11 25.37
N LYS A 3 9.33 -27.40 24.47
CA LYS A 3 9.40 -25.93 24.41
C LYS A 3 8.94 -25.32 25.74
N PRO A 4 9.60 -24.27 26.26
CA PRO A 4 9.23 -23.64 27.53
C PRO A 4 7.79 -23.08 27.45
N ALA A 5 7.05 -23.21 28.55
CA ALA A 5 5.62 -22.87 28.66
C ALA A 5 5.29 -21.43 28.16
N ARG A 6 6.17 -20.47 28.43
CA ARG A 6 6.03 -19.08 28.01
C ARG A 6 6.01 -18.94 26.46
N ARG A 7 6.81 -19.75 25.76
CA ARG A 7 6.84 -19.74 24.28
C ARG A 7 5.54 -20.29 23.68
N ARG A 8 4.96 -21.31 24.30
CA ARG A 8 3.65 -21.85 23.92
C ARG A 8 2.53 -20.84 24.10
N GLN A 9 2.52 -20.09 25.20
CA GLN A 9 1.51 -19.05 25.43
C GLN A 9 1.61 -17.90 24.41
N LEU A 10 2.81 -17.46 24.06
CA LEU A 10 2.99 -16.44 23.03
C LEU A 10 2.57 -16.93 21.64
N GLU A 11 2.89 -18.17 21.30
CA GLU A 11 2.41 -18.80 20.05
C GLU A 11 0.87 -18.84 20.01
N THR A 12 0.21 -19.21 21.10
CA THR A 12 -1.27 -19.27 21.15
C THR A 12 -1.92 -17.89 21.07
N VAL A 13 -1.40 -16.89 21.79
CA VAL A 13 -1.99 -15.54 21.83
C VAL A 13 -1.79 -14.78 20.51
N VAL A 14 -0.64 -14.98 19.84
CA VAL A 14 -0.32 -14.25 18.61
C VAL A 14 -0.79 -15.00 17.37
N LEU A 15 -0.71 -16.32 17.35
CA LEU A 15 -1.05 -17.11 16.16
C LEU A 15 -2.55 -17.38 16.04
N TYR A 16 -3.28 -17.52 17.16
CA TYR A 16 -4.72 -17.79 17.14
C TYR A 16 -5.53 -16.75 16.35
N PRO A 17 -5.35 -15.43 16.55
CA PRO A 17 -6.07 -14.45 15.74
C PRO A 17 -5.65 -14.46 14.27
N LEU A 18 -4.40 -14.80 13.97
CA LEU A 18 -3.93 -14.93 12.57
C LEU A 18 -4.53 -16.17 11.90
N ASP A 19 -4.59 -17.30 12.61
CA ASP A 19 -5.22 -18.53 12.12
C ASP A 19 -6.73 -18.32 11.88
N TRP A 20 -7.41 -17.61 12.80
CA TRP A 20 -8.82 -17.26 12.66
C TRP A 20 -9.10 -16.37 11.41
N VAL A 21 -8.21 -15.39 11.16
CA VAL A 21 -8.28 -14.53 9.96
C VAL A 21 -8.00 -15.35 8.70
N GLU A 22 -7.00 -16.24 8.74
CA GLU A 22 -6.64 -17.08 7.61
C GLU A 22 -7.77 -18.01 7.19
N GLU A 23 -8.40 -18.72 8.15
CA GLU A 23 -9.52 -19.61 7.90
C GLU A 23 -10.71 -18.92 7.20
N ARG A 24 -10.91 -17.62 7.45
CA ARG A 24 -12.05 -16.86 6.90
C ARG A 24 -11.74 -16.07 5.63
N SER A 25 -10.52 -15.62 5.46
CA SER A 25 -10.16 -14.68 4.38
C SER A 25 -9.08 -15.19 3.44
N GLY A 26 -8.29 -16.20 3.83
CA GLY A 26 -7.12 -16.64 3.09
C GLY A 26 -6.02 -15.57 2.94
N LEU A 27 -6.14 -14.46 3.68
CA LEU A 27 -5.26 -13.29 3.53
C LEU A 27 -3.80 -13.59 3.83
N VAL A 28 -3.52 -14.43 4.84
CA VAL A 28 -2.15 -14.78 5.22
C VAL A 28 -1.50 -15.65 4.14
N GLY A 29 -2.25 -16.62 3.58
CA GLY A 29 -1.79 -17.43 2.45
C GLY A 29 -1.54 -16.58 1.21
N TYR A 30 -2.49 -15.70 0.88
CA TYR A 30 -2.36 -14.78 -0.25
C TYR A 30 -1.17 -13.83 -0.09
N THR A 31 -0.99 -13.22 1.08
CA THR A 31 0.14 -12.32 1.35
C THR A 31 1.47 -13.05 1.31
N LYS A 32 1.57 -14.26 1.86
CA LYS A 32 2.77 -15.10 1.75
C LYS A 32 3.08 -15.44 0.30
N TRP A 33 2.09 -15.88 -0.48
CA TRP A 33 2.25 -16.17 -1.90
C TRP A 33 2.71 -14.93 -2.68
N PHE A 34 2.15 -13.76 -2.39
CA PHE A 34 2.50 -12.50 -3.04
C PHE A 34 3.91 -12.02 -2.69
N LEU A 35 4.27 -12.05 -1.38
CA LEU A 35 5.56 -11.54 -0.88
C LEU A 35 6.74 -12.49 -1.14
N PHE A 36 6.50 -13.81 -1.10
CA PHE A 36 7.55 -14.82 -1.23
C PHE A 36 7.50 -15.57 -2.56
N ARG A 37 6.88 -14.97 -3.56
CA ARG A 37 6.86 -15.50 -4.92
C ARG A 37 8.28 -15.59 -5.47
N ASN A 38 8.65 -16.76 -6.02
CA ASN A 38 9.93 -16.94 -6.69
C ASN A 38 10.03 -15.99 -7.87
N VAL A 39 11.03 -15.12 -7.82
CA VAL A 39 11.30 -14.10 -8.83
C VAL A 39 12.46 -14.60 -9.68
N PRO A 40 12.33 -14.74 -11.02
CA PRO A 40 13.43 -15.15 -11.90
C PRO A 40 14.64 -14.22 -11.76
N HIS A 41 15.86 -14.77 -11.87
CA HIS A 41 17.10 -14.00 -11.71
C HIS A 41 17.34 -12.92 -12.78
N ASP A 42 16.69 -13.03 -13.93
CA ASP A 42 16.84 -12.13 -15.08
C ASP A 42 15.90 -10.89 -15.03
N ILE A 43 15.49 -10.49 -13.84
CA ILE A 43 14.58 -9.33 -13.69
C ILE A 43 15.38 -8.04 -13.79
N SER A 44 15.05 -7.25 -14.81
CA SER A 44 15.53 -5.87 -14.91
C SER A 44 14.75 -4.98 -13.91
N TRP A 45 15.38 -3.89 -13.46
CA TRP A 45 14.73 -2.89 -12.60
C TRP A 45 13.40 -2.36 -13.16
N ALA A 46 13.24 -2.36 -14.48
CA ALA A 46 11.98 -1.96 -15.14
C ALA A 46 10.78 -2.84 -14.76
N GLN A 47 11.01 -4.06 -14.27
CA GLN A 47 9.95 -4.95 -13.82
C GLN A 47 9.48 -4.60 -12.40
N SER A 48 10.29 -3.88 -11.62
CA SER A 48 9.91 -3.35 -10.30
C SER A 48 8.94 -2.15 -10.37
N LEU A 49 8.76 -1.56 -11.54
CA LEU A 49 7.84 -0.41 -11.74
C LEU A 49 6.41 -0.72 -11.30
N GLY A 50 5.91 -1.94 -11.54
CA GLY A 50 4.58 -2.34 -11.09
C GLY A 50 4.46 -2.32 -9.57
N PHE A 51 5.47 -2.84 -8.87
CA PHE A 51 5.50 -2.80 -7.41
C PHE A 51 5.63 -1.38 -6.87
N ALA A 52 6.49 -0.56 -7.47
CA ALA A 52 6.65 0.85 -7.09
C ALA A 52 5.34 1.64 -7.27
N THR A 53 4.63 1.42 -8.38
CA THR A 53 3.31 2.02 -8.63
C THR A 53 2.28 1.58 -7.60
N LEU A 54 2.26 0.28 -7.24
CA LEU A 54 1.37 -0.25 -6.20
C LEU A 54 1.67 0.38 -4.84
N MET A 55 2.94 0.49 -4.45
CA MET A 55 3.32 1.13 -3.18
C MET A 55 2.93 2.61 -3.15
N ALA A 56 3.15 3.34 -4.25
CA ALA A 56 2.70 4.72 -4.38
C ALA A 56 1.17 4.83 -4.25
N PHE A 57 0.41 3.90 -4.86
CA PHE A 57 -1.05 3.84 -4.73
C PHE A 57 -1.50 3.62 -3.29
N ILE A 58 -0.91 2.65 -2.59
CA ILE A 58 -1.23 2.37 -1.18
C ILE A 58 -0.94 3.60 -0.31
N ALA A 59 0.19 4.28 -0.53
CA ALA A 59 0.53 5.52 0.17
C ALA A 59 -0.52 6.62 -0.08
N GLN A 60 -1.03 6.75 -1.32
CA GLN A 60 -2.10 7.68 -1.65
C GLN A 60 -3.41 7.34 -0.94
N VAL A 61 -3.80 6.06 -0.88
CA VAL A 61 -5.00 5.63 -0.16
C VAL A 61 -4.88 5.97 1.33
N LEU A 62 -3.77 5.61 1.97
CA LEU A 62 -3.58 5.84 3.41
C LEU A 62 -3.58 7.33 3.75
N THR A 63 -2.82 8.14 3.01
CA THR A 63 -2.77 9.59 3.22
C THR A 63 -4.10 10.26 2.87
N GLY A 64 -4.79 9.79 1.82
CA GLY A 64 -6.09 10.31 1.41
C GLY A 64 -7.19 10.04 2.43
N VAL A 65 -7.25 8.82 2.99
CA VAL A 65 -8.19 8.48 4.07
C VAL A 65 -7.93 9.35 5.30
N PHE A 66 -6.67 9.53 5.70
CA PHE A 66 -6.33 10.43 6.81
C PHE A 66 -6.84 11.85 6.56
N LEU A 67 -6.58 12.42 5.38
CA LEU A 67 -7.03 13.78 5.03
C LEU A 67 -8.55 13.88 4.96
N ALA A 68 -9.25 12.84 4.52
CA ALA A 68 -10.70 12.82 4.43
C ALA A 68 -11.42 12.97 5.78
N PHE A 69 -10.80 12.54 6.88
CA PHE A 69 -11.37 12.75 8.23
C PHE A 69 -11.41 14.23 8.66
N TYR A 70 -10.53 15.06 8.11
CA TYR A 70 -10.40 16.46 8.49
C TYR A 70 -10.93 17.42 7.42
N TYR A 71 -10.99 16.98 6.17
CA TYR A 71 -11.46 17.83 5.06
C TYR A 71 -12.97 17.94 5.01
N LYS A 72 -13.48 19.16 4.90
CA LYS A 72 -14.91 19.46 4.73
C LYS A 72 -15.17 19.92 3.30
N PRO A 73 -15.87 19.11 2.46
CA PRO A 73 -16.16 19.43 1.06
C PRO A 73 -17.35 20.38 0.93
N ASP A 74 -17.30 21.54 1.56
CA ASP A 74 -18.32 22.57 1.52
C ASP A 74 -17.71 23.91 1.02
N PRO A 75 -18.34 24.63 0.10
CA PRO A 75 -17.80 25.87 -0.48
C PRO A 75 -17.35 26.92 0.54
N ASN A 76 -18.05 27.01 1.66
CA ASN A 76 -17.77 28.01 2.69
C ASN A 76 -16.67 27.57 3.68
N SER A 77 -16.44 26.26 3.83
CA SER A 77 -15.53 25.72 4.85
C SER A 77 -14.35 24.92 4.29
N ALA A 78 -14.32 24.62 2.98
CA ALA A 78 -13.26 23.83 2.36
C ALA A 78 -11.88 24.46 2.56
N TYR A 79 -11.73 25.74 2.28
CA TYR A 79 -10.46 26.45 2.47
C TYR A 79 -10.01 26.45 3.95
N ALA A 80 -10.93 26.78 4.86
CA ALA A 80 -10.62 26.77 6.29
C ALA A 80 -10.23 25.38 6.80
N SER A 81 -10.85 24.32 6.28
CA SER A 81 -10.47 22.94 6.64
C SER A 81 -9.07 22.56 6.16
N VAL A 82 -8.64 23.06 5.00
CA VAL A 82 -7.27 22.85 4.47
C VAL A 82 -6.25 23.60 5.32
N VAL A 83 -6.55 24.83 5.76
CA VAL A 83 -5.70 25.60 6.68
C VAL A 83 -5.60 24.86 8.01
N ASN A 84 -6.72 24.43 8.57
CA ASN A 84 -6.74 23.66 9.82
C ASN A 84 -5.89 22.38 9.73
N ILE A 85 -5.99 21.59 8.64
CA ILE A 85 -5.13 20.42 8.42
C ILE A 85 -3.65 20.81 8.43
N THR A 86 -3.30 21.96 7.87
CA THR A 86 -1.89 22.35 7.69
C THR A 86 -1.28 22.92 8.97
N GLU A 87 -2.04 23.66 9.76
CA GLU A 87 -1.55 24.45 10.90
C GLU A 87 -1.87 23.83 12.26
N GLU A 88 -3.07 23.23 12.42
CA GLU A 88 -3.56 22.77 13.71
C GLU A 88 -3.41 21.25 13.92
N VAL A 89 -3.53 20.46 12.84
CA VAL A 89 -3.45 19.00 12.96
C VAL A 89 -2.01 18.54 13.07
N THR A 90 -1.69 17.77 14.09
CA THR A 90 -0.35 17.20 14.30
C THR A 90 0.08 16.40 13.05
N LEU A 91 1.21 16.75 12.45
CA LEU A 91 1.73 16.19 11.20
C LEU A 91 0.84 16.39 9.96
N GLY A 92 -0.22 17.18 10.06
CA GLY A 92 -1.16 17.41 8.95
C GLY A 92 -0.48 18.02 7.72
N TRP A 93 0.43 18.97 7.91
CA TRP A 93 1.25 19.55 6.84
C TRP A 93 2.08 18.50 6.10
N LEU A 94 2.63 17.52 6.85
CA LEU A 94 3.45 16.46 6.28
C LEU A 94 2.59 15.50 5.44
N VAL A 95 1.48 15.01 6.01
CA VAL A 95 0.56 14.08 5.31
C VAL A 95 -0.03 14.73 4.06
N ARG A 96 -0.43 16.01 4.15
CA ARG A 96 -0.91 16.79 3.01
C ARG A 96 0.17 16.95 1.94
N GLY A 97 1.41 17.25 2.36
CA GLY A 97 2.56 17.35 1.46
C GLY A 97 2.85 16.03 0.74
N MET A 98 2.90 14.92 1.50
CA MET A 98 3.08 13.57 0.94
C MET A 98 1.97 13.19 -0.04
N HIS A 99 0.71 13.50 0.29
CA HIS A 99 -0.42 13.23 -0.60
C HIS A 99 -0.33 14.02 -1.91
N LYS A 100 -0.03 15.31 -1.84
CA LYS A 100 0.12 16.19 -3.01
C LYS A 100 1.25 15.73 -3.95
N TRP A 101 2.44 15.56 -3.41
CA TRP A 101 3.60 15.16 -4.21
C TRP A 101 3.53 13.68 -4.63
N GLY A 102 3.03 12.83 -3.73
CA GLY A 102 2.81 11.42 -4.01
C GLY A 102 1.82 11.18 -5.14
N ALA A 103 0.78 12.01 -5.29
CA ALA A 103 -0.14 11.94 -6.42
C ALA A 103 0.57 12.17 -7.76
N SER A 104 1.45 13.17 -7.84
CA SER A 104 2.24 13.43 -9.05
C SER A 104 3.19 12.26 -9.37
N VAL A 105 3.89 11.75 -8.36
CA VAL A 105 4.78 10.59 -8.52
C VAL A 105 4.00 9.35 -8.94
N PHE A 106 2.85 9.09 -8.34
CA PHE A 106 1.99 7.96 -8.69
C PHE A 106 1.54 8.01 -10.15
N ILE A 107 1.08 9.17 -10.63
CA ILE A 107 0.63 9.34 -12.01
C ILE A 107 1.80 9.09 -12.99
N ILE A 108 2.98 9.65 -12.72
CA ILE A 108 4.17 9.45 -13.56
C ILE A 108 4.55 7.96 -13.59
N LEU A 109 4.61 7.30 -12.43
CA LEU A 109 4.91 5.87 -12.34
C LEU A 109 3.88 5.01 -13.08
N LEU A 110 2.60 5.38 -13.01
CA LEU A 110 1.52 4.68 -13.71
C LEU A 110 1.71 4.73 -15.23
N PHE A 111 2.01 5.90 -15.78
CA PHE A 111 2.27 6.04 -17.22
C PHE A 111 3.52 5.30 -17.66
N ILE A 112 4.61 5.36 -16.90
CA ILE A 112 5.85 4.62 -17.21
C ILE A 112 5.60 3.12 -17.14
N HIS A 113 4.88 2.65 -16.12
CA HIS A 113 4.51 1.24 -15.98
C HIS A 113 3.63 0.77 -17.14
N MET A 114 2.61 1.52 -17.50
CA MET A 114 1.74 1.21 -18.64
C MET A 114 2.52 1.19 -19.96
N GLY A 115 3.38 2.16 -20.19
CA GLY A 115 4.26 2.23 -21.36
C GLY A 115 5.17 0.99 -21.44
N ARG A 116 5.77 0.59 -20.31
CA ARG A 116 6.59 -0.62 -20.23
C ARG A 116 5.78 -1.87 -20.56
N VAL A 117 4.58 -2.04 -19.99
CA VAL A 117 3.71 -3.19 -20.26
C VAL A 117 3.38 -3.29 -21.75
N PHE A 118 3.07 -2.15 -22.37
CA PHE A 118 2.78 -2.08 -23.80
C PHE A 118 3.98 -2.39 -24.68
N LEU A 119 5.11 -1.71 -24.47
CA LEU A 119 6.31 -1.86 -25.30
C LEU A 119 6.92 -3.26 -25.23
N PHE A 120 6.88 -3.90 -24.06
CA PHE A 120 7.40 -5.26 -23.90
C PHE A 120 6.37 -6.35 -24.19
N GLY A 121 5.15 -5.98 -24.59
CA GLY A 121 4.10 -6.94 -24.91
C GLY A 121 3.71 -7.85 -23.74
N ALA A 122 3.83 -7.34 -22.49
CA ALA A 122 3.59 -8.15 -21.29
C ALA A 122 2.13 -8.57 -21.11
N PHE A 123 1.23 -8.04 -21.93
CA PHE A 123 -0.20 -8.39 -22.01
C PHE A 123 -0.51 -9.54 -22.99
N LYS A 124 0.52 -10.08 -23.70
CA LYS A 124 0.32 -11.17 -24.66
C LYS A 124 0.44 -12.52 -23.98
N TYR A 125 -0.31 -13.51 -24.54
CA TYR A 125 -0.21 -14.90 -24.11
C TYR A 125 1.28 -15.32 -23.91
N PRO A 126 1.62 -16.07 -22.85
CA PRO A 126 0.76 -16.72 -21.84
C PRO A 126 0.48 -15.92 -20.57
N ARG A 127 0.53 -14.59 -20.59
CA ARG A 127 0.40 -13.72 -19.40
C ARG A 127 -0.93 -12.94 -19.36
N GLU A 128 -1.91 -13.40 -20.15
CA GLU A 128 -3.25 -12.82 -20.10
C GLU A 128 -3.94 -13.07 -18.75
#